data_c80c42c0e03b04d1810486d669587a80
#
_entry.id   c80c42c0e03b04d1810486d669587a80
#
_cell.length_a   1.000
_cell.length_b   1.000
_cell.length_c   1.000
_cell.angle_alpha   90.00
_cell.angle_beta   90.00
_cell.angle_gamma   90.00
#
_symmetry.space_group_name_H-M   'P 1'
#
loop_
_entity.id
_entity.type
_entity.pdbx_description
1 polymer ?
#
loop_
_entity_poly.entity_id
_entity_poly.type
_entity_poly.pdbx_seq_one_letter_code
_entity_poly.pdbx_strand_id
1 'polypeptide(L)'
;KDDVHPAILYMKGNGMYSDIEADTVEFRGRGNSTWGMKKKPYRFKMKKKAAVCGLPKAKTFALIANYIDCSLMRNAVSLWVANYLQMPFANHCIPVRVYFNDILKGEYMLTEKIGTGSGSVNIDEYKGVLFELDSNYDEAFEFYFRWDGGKRLPVMVKDPDFTEICD
;
A
#
# COMPACT_ATOMS: atom_id res chain seq x y z
N LYS A 1 -15.16 -5.87 -2.60
CA LYS A 1 -13.81 -5.32 -2.45
C LYS A 1 -13.59 -4.76 -1.05
N ASP A 2 -14.55 -4.03 -0.57
CA ASP A 2 -14.42 -3.24 0.65
C ASP A 2 -14.76 -4.01 1.93
N ASP A 3 -15.36 -5.18 1.80
CA ASP A 3 -15.62 -6.08 2.92
C ASP A 3 -14.32 -6.52 3.59
N VAL A 4 -14.24 -6.32 4.88
CA VAL A 4 -13.11 -6.72 5.71
C VAL A 4 -13.38 -8.10 6.28
N HIS A 5 -12.46 -9.01 6.07
CA HIS A 5 -12.55 -10.38 6.57
C HIS A 5 -11.40 -10.65 7.54
N PRO A 6 -11.67 -11.30 8.67
CA PRO A 6 -10.59 -11.80 9.52
C PRO A 6 -9.86 -12.94 8.78
N ALA A 7 -8.54 -12.93 8.84
CA ALA A 7 -7.69 -13.97 8.25
C ALA A 7 -6.50 -14.26 9.17
N ILE A 8 -5.92 -15.45 9.01
CA ILE A 8 -4.68 -15.80 9.69
C ILE A 8 -3.56 -15.72 8.65
N LEU A 9 -2.57 -14.89 8.95
CA LEU A 9 -1.39 -14.71 8.13
C LEU A 9 -0.29 -15.66 8.61
N TYR A 10 0.19 -16.49 7.70
CA TYR A 10 1.43 -17.25 7.82
C TYR A 10 2.44 -16.72 6.82
N MET A 11 3.70 -16.65 7.18
CA MET A 11 4.75 -16.24 6.27
C MET A 11 6.03 -17.02 6.52
N LYS A 12 6.63 -17.48 5.43
CA LYS A 12 7.94 -18.13 5.44
C LYS A 12 8.96 -17.25 4.74
N GLY A 13 9.95 -16.81 5.50
CA GLY A 13 11.02 -15.93 5.01
C GLY A 13 12.18 -16.68 4.35
N ASN A 14 12.15 -18.02 4.35
CA ASN A 14 13.15 -18.89 3.72
C ASN A 14 14.59 -18.57 4.14
N GLY A 15 14.80 -18.25 5.42
CA GLY A 15 16.10 -17.88 5.97
C GLY A 15 16.57 -16.46 5.62
N MET A 16 15.87 -15.75 4.74
CA MET A 16 16.19 -14.36 4.37
C MET A 16 15.46 -13.37 5.29
N TYR A 17 14.26 -13.70 5.73
CA TYR A 17 13.45 -12.89 6.63
C TYR A 17 12.90 -13.75 7.77
N SER A 18 12.50 -13.11 8.86
CA SER A 18 11.84 -13.80 9.97
C SER A 18 10.49 -14.36 9.54
N ASP A 19 10.20 -15.58 9.94
CA ASP A 19 8.91 -16.20 9.75
C ASP A 19 7.82 -15.53 10.59
N ILE A 20 6.58 -15.57 10.12
CA ILE A 20 5.38 -15.32 10.91
C ILE A 20 4.62 -16.64 10.97
N GLU A 21 4.58 -17.27 12.15
CA GLU A 21 3.96 -18.59 12.35
C GLU A 21 2.43 -18.50 12.27
N ALA A 22 1.84 -17.50 12.91
CA ALA A 22 0.43 -17.16 12.78
C ALA A 22 0.18 -15.76 13.35
N ASP A 23 -0.51 -14.91 12.61
CA ASP A 23 -1.04 -13.65 13.14
C ASP A 23 -2.44 -13.38 12.56
N THR A 24 -3.31 -12.85 13.40
CA THR A 24 -4.66 -12.48 12.96
C THR A 24 -4.62 -11.10 12.31
N VAL A 25 -5.09 -11.01 11.08
CA VAL A 25 -5.10 -9.79 10.28
C VAL A 25 -6.50 -9.49 9.75
N GLU A 26 -6.75 -8.23 9.49
CA GLU A 26 -7.87 -7.79 8.68
C GLU A 26 -7.45 -7.86 7.21
N PHE A 27 -8.20 -8.59 6.41
CA PHE A 27 -7.90 -8.82 4.99
C PHE A 27 -9.03 -8.32 4.12
N ARG A 28 -8.70 -7.61 3.02
CA ARG A 28 -9.68 -7.17 2.04
C ARG A 28 -9.07 -6.96 0.65
N GLY A 29 -9.94 -6.82 -0.34
CA GLY A 29 -9.56 -6.37 -1.66
C GLY A 29 -9.05 -4.92 -1.66
N ARG A 30 -8.31 -4.54 -2.70
CA ARG A 30 -7.86 -3.16 -2.94
C ARG A 30 -7.82 -2.84 -4.44
N GLY A 31 -7.55 -1.56 -4.73
CA GLY A 31 -7.43 -1.04 -6.08
C GLY A 31 -8.79 -0.70 -6.70
N ASN A 32 -8.77 0.21 -7.65
CA ASN A 32 -9.94 0.66 -8.40
C ASN A 32 -10.04 -0.14 -9.69
N SER A 33 -9.46 0.31 -10.79
CA SER A 33 -9.43 -0.42 -12.07
C SER A 33 -8.81 -1.82 -11.98
N THR A 34 -7.76 -1.97 -11.16
CA THR A 34 -7.06 -3.25 -10.97
C THR A 34 -7.90 -4.30 -10.24
N TRP A 35 -8.92 -3.90 -9.49
CA TRP A 35 -9.88 -4.85 -8.92
C TRP A 35 -10.73 -5.56 -9.97
N GLY A 36 -10.93 -4.95 -11.14
CA GLY A 36 -11.60 -5.56 -12.30
C GLY A 36 -10.79 -6.65 -12.99
N MET A 37 -9.47 -6.75 -12.74
CA MET A 37 -8.57 -7.71 -13.40
C MET A 37 -8.76 -9.14 -12.86
N LYS A 38 -8.33 -10.17 -13.63
CA LYS A 38 -8.42 -11.56 -13.22
C LYS A 38 -7.63 -11.87 -11.95
N LYS A 39 -6.40 -11.34 -11.84
CA LYS A 39 -5.57 -11.45 -10.64
C LYS A 39 -5.79 -10.21 -9.78
N LYS A 40 -6.45 -10.40 -8.64
CA LYS A 40 -6.89 -9.32 -7.75
C LYS A 40 -5.76 -8.85 -6.85
N PRO A 41 -5.59 -7.55 -6.64
CA PRO A 41 -4.75 -7.03 -5.57
C PRO A 41 -5.49 -7.03 -4.22
N TYR A 42 -4.73 -7.15 -3.13
CA TYR A 42 -5.27 -7.22 -1.78
C TYR A 42 -4.51 -6.30 -0.83
N ARG A 43 -5.06 -6.12 0.37
CA ARG A 43 -4.35 -5.54 1.51
C ARG A 43 -4.68 -6.31 2.78
N PHE A 44 -3.75 -6.30 3.71
CA PHE A 44 -3.98 -6.80 5.07
C PHE A 44 -3.49 -5.78 6.09
N LYS A 45 -4.15 -5.79 7.25
CA LYS A 45 -3.85 -4.89 8.37
C LYS A 45 -3.58 -5.73 9.60
N MET A 46 -2.40 -5.55 10.16
CA MET A 46 -1.94 -6.17 11.41
C MET A 46 -2.60 -5.47 12.60
N LYS A 47 -2.79 -6.17 13.70
CA LYS A 47 -3.25 -5.57 14.97
C LYS A 47 -2.25 -4.52 15.50
N LYS A 48 -0.96 -4.79 15.37
CA LYS A 48 0.14 -3.90 15.79
C LYS A 48 1.08 -3.64 14.61
N LYS A 49 1.84 -2.54 14.67
CA LYS A 49 2.91 -2.29 13.68
C LYS A 49 3.96 -3.39 13.77
N ALA A 50 4.27 -4.03 12.66
CA ALA A 50 5.28 -5.07 12.53
C ALA A 50 6.13 -4.85 11.28
N ALA A 51 7.35 -5.36 11.32
CA ALA A 51 8.19 -5.49 10.13
C ALA A 51 7.83 -6.83 9.44
N VAL A 52 7.40 -6.77 8.19
CA VAL A 52 7.02 -7.93 7.41
C VAL A 52 8.02 -8.08 6.26
N CYS A 53 8.67 -9.21 6.11
CA CYS A 53 9.73 -9.44 5.11
C CYS A 53 10.82 -8.36 5.11
N GLY A 54 11.22 -7.84 6.26
CA GLY A 54 12.23 -6.78 6.31
C GLY A 54 11.75 -5.39 5.88
N LEU A 55 10.49 -5.24 5.47
CA LEU A 55 9.90 -3.93 5.22
C LEU A 55 9.84 -3.08 6.50
N PRO A 56 9.84 -1.75 6.41
CA PRO A 56 9.65 -0.88 7.56
C PRO A 56 8.41 -1.26 8.37
N LYS A 57 8.48 -1.02 9.69
CA LYS A 57 7.36 -1.33 10.59
C LYS A 57 6.11 -0.55 10.16
N ALA A 58 5.12 -1.26 9.69
CA ALA A 58 3.82 -0.72 9.30
C ALA A 58 2.68 -1.54 9.91
N LYS A 59 1.50 -0.98 9.94
CA LYS A 59 0.29 -1.69 10.35
C LYS A 59 -0.43 -2.29 9.13
N THR A 60 -0.34 -1.63 7.99
CA THR A 60 -1.06 -2.03 6.78
C THR A 60 -0.09 -2.28 5.63
N PHE A 61 -0.28 -3.40 4.97
CA PHE A 61 0.50 -3.84 3.81
C PHE A 61 -0.41 -4.11 2.61
N ALA A 62 0.14 -3.94 1.43
CA ALA A 62 -0.54 -4.20 0.16
C ALA A 62 0.15 -5.33 -0.61
N LEU A 63 -0.66 -6.19 -1.20
CA LEU A 63 -0.27 -7.22 -2.14
C LEU A 63 -0.65 -6.73 -3.54
N ILE A 64 0.31 -6.19 -4.27
CA ILE A 64 0.13 -5.67 -5.61
C ILE A 64 0.22 -6.83 -6.61
N ALA A 65 -0.84 -7.00 -7.39
CA ALA A 65 -0.93 -8.14 -8.30
C ALA A 65 -0.06 -8.01 -9.56
N ASN A 66 0.30 -6.80 -9.97
CA ASN A 66 1.04 -6.49 -11.20
C ASN A 66 0.46 -7.17 -12.46
N TYR A 67 -0.85 -7.36 -12.52
CA TYR A 67 -1.50 -8.20 -13.53
C TYR A 67 -1.26 -7.75 -14.98
N ILE A 68 -1.17 -6.43 -15.21
CA ILE A 68 -0.97 -5.87 -16.55
C ILE A 68 0.52 -5.91 -16.96
N ASP A 69 1.41 -6.03 -15.99
CA ASP A 69 2.84 -6.08 -16.23
C ASP A 69 3.33 -7.53 -16.33
N CYS A 70 3.53 -8.02 -17.54
CA CYS A 70 4.03 -9.38 -17.78
C CYS A 70 5.43 -9.63 -17.19
N SER A 71 6.23 -8.58 -16.98
CA SER A 71 7.55 -8.71 -16.35
C SER A 71 7.47 -8.80 -14.82
N LEU A 72 6.37 -8.33 -14.21
CA LEU A 72 6.15 -8.15 -12.78
C LEU A 72 7.18 -7.18 -12.11
N MET A 73 8.00 -6.48 -12.89
CA MET A 73 9.16 -5.72 -12.40
C MET A 73 8.99 -4.20 -12.48
N ARG A 74 8.06 -3.67 -13.28
CA ARG A 74 7.98 -2.21 -13.52
C ARG A 74 7.87 -1.41 -12.24
N ASN A 75 6.98 -1.81 -11.33
CA ASN A 75 6.84 -1.14 -10.03
C ASN A 75 8.12 -1.26 -9.19
N ALA A 76 8.71 -2.46 -9.14
CA ALA A 76 9.94 -2.68 -8.38
C ALA A 76 11.10 -1.83 -8.91
N VAL A 77 11.28 -1.76 -10.23
CA VAL A 77 12.32 -0.93 -10.87
C VAL A 77 12.05 0.55 -10.61
N SER A 78 10.81 1.01 -10.74
CA SER A 78 10.46 2.42 -10.47
C SER A 78 10.75 2.82 -9.03
N LEU A 79 10.39 1.97 -8.06
CA LEU A 79 10.66 2.21 -6.65
C LEU A 79 12.18 2.15 -6.35
N TRP A 80 12.89 1.22 -6.99
CA TRP A 80 14.34 1.15 -6.87
C TRP A 80 15.01 2.43 -7.41
N VAL A 81 14.60 2.93 -8.59
CA VAL A 81 15.10 4.17 -9.16
C VAL A 81 14.80 5.36 -8.25
N ALA A 82 13.59 5.44 -7.68
CA ALA A 82 13.23 6.50 -6.75
C ALA A 82 14.14 6.51 -5.50
N ASN A 83 14.41 5.32 -4.94
CA ASN A 83 15.36 5.18 -3.82
C ASN A 83 16.80 5.52 -4.23
N TYR A 84 17.24 5.10 -5.42
CA TYR A 84 18.57 5.41 -5.96
C TYR A 84 18.77 6.92 -6.17
N LEU A 85 17.73 7.62 -6.62
CA LEU A 85 17.72 9.08 -6.77
C LEU A 85 17.52 9.83 -5.45
N GLN A 86 17.47 9.11 -4.33
CA GLN A 86 17.26 9.68 -2.99
C GLN A 86 16.02 10.58 -2.92
N MET A 87 14.94 10.17 -3.57
CA MET A 87 13.66 10.88 -3.41
C MET A 87 13.27 10.90 -1.91
N PRO A 88 12.60 11.96 -1.45
CA PRO A 88 12.26 12.12 -0.02
C PRO A 88 11.53 10.92 0.58
N PHE A 89 10.74 10.24 -0.23
CA PHE A 89 10.14 8.96 0.11
C PHE A 89 9.84 8.14 -1.16
N ALA A 90 10.10 6.85 -1.08
CA ALA A 90 9.60 5.86 -2.02
C ALA A 90 9.27 4.59 -1.24
N ASN A 91 8.18 3.91 -1.61
CA ASN A 91 7.82 2.63 -1.01
C ASN A 91 8.92 1.60 -1.22
N HIS A 92 9.00 0.68 -0.28
CA HIS A 92 9.79 -0.53 -0.44
C HIS A 92 8.90 -1.63 -1.04
N CYS A 93 9.51 -2.60 -1.69
CA CYS A 93 8.77 -3.72 -2.23
C CYS A 93 9.58 -5.02 -2.17
N ILE A 94 8.86 -6.13 -1.96
CA ILE A 94 9.43 -7.47 -1.90
C ILE A 94 8.55 -8.40 -2.73
N PRO A 95 9.10 -9.21 -3.64
CA PRO A 95 8.35 -10.23 -4.32
C PRO A 95 7.97 -11.35 -3.34
N VAL A 96 6.71 -11.74 -3.36
CA VAL A 96 6.18 -12.79 -2.48
C VAL A 96 5.27 -13.73 -3.26
N ARG A 97 5.33 -15.01 -2.94
CA ARG A 97 4.40 -16.01 -3.43
C ARG A 97 3.23 -16.13 -2.48
N VAL A 98 2.02 -15.99 -2.99
CA VAL A 98 0.81 -15.91 -2.17
C VAL A 98 -0.05 -17.15 -2.34
N TYR A 99 -0.51 -17.67 -1.22
CA TYR A 99 -1.47 -18.78 -1.14
C TYR A 99 -2.69 -18.33 -0.33
N PHE A 100 -3.88 -18.74 -0.77
CA PHE A 100 -5.11 -18.60 0.01
C PHE A 100 -5.67 -20.00 0.25
N ASN A 101 -5.73 -20.40 1.53
CA ASN A 101 -6.15 -21.74 1.92
C ASN A 101 -5.42 -22.82 1.10
N ASP A 102 -4.08 -22.74 1.08
CA ASP A 102 -3.17 -23.64 0.35
C ASP A 102 -3.26 -23.60 -1.18
N ILE A 103 -4.13 -22.77 -1.74
CA ILE A 103 -4.24 -22.58 -3.20
C ILE A 103 -3.32 -21.44 -3.65
N LEU A 104 -2.37 -21.75 -4.52
CA LEU A 104 -1.44 -20.79 -5.10
C LEU A 104 -2.21 -19.71 -5.91
N LYS A 105 -1.99 -18.45 -5.55
CA LYS A 105 -2.51 -17.26 -6.27
C LYS A 105 -1.47 -16.60 -7.16
N GLY A 106 -0.21 -17.02 -7.05
CA GLY A 106 0.92 -16.55 -7.85
C GLY A 106 1.81 -15.56 -7.14
N GLU A 107 2.68 -14.91 -7.90
CA GLU A 107 3.65 -13.94 -7.39
C GLU A 107 2.99 -12.57 -7.23
N TYR A 108 3.21 -11.92 -6.11
CA TYR A 108 2.74 -10.58 -5.78
C TYR A 108 3.93 -9.72 -5.37
N MET A 109 3.76 -8.42 -5.41
CA MET A 109 4.67 -7.47 -4.81
C MET A 109 4.07 -7.04 -3.46
N LEU A 110 4.74 -7.39 -2.37
CA LEU A 110 4.41 -6.91 -1.03
C LEU A 110 5.03 -5.53 -0.83
N THR A 111 4.26 -4.59 -0.34
CA THR A 111 4.70 -3.23 0.01
C THR A 111 3.91 -2.70 1.19
N GLU A 112 4.47 -1.77 1.95
CA GLU A 112 3.75 -1.03 2.98
C GLU A 112 2.71 -0.08 2.37
N LYS A 113 1.64 0.22 3.10
CA LYS A 113 0.73 1.31 2.71
C LYS A 113 1.43 2.65 2.94
N ILE A 114 1.37 3.55 1.96
CA ILE A 114 1.83 4.94 2.14
C ILE A 114 1.01 5.60 3.25
N GLY A 115 1.68 6.31 4.12
CA GLY A 115 1.13 7.06 5.23
C GLY A 115 2.18 8.01 5.77
N THR A 116 1.92 8.65 6.88
CA THR A 116 2.85 9.55 7.57
C THR A 116 3.63 8.83 8.66
N GLY A 117 4.82 9.34 8.98
CA GLY A 117 5.70 8.83 10.02
C GLY A 117 7.06 8.33 9.55
N SER A 118 7.91 7.95 10.49
CA SER A 118 9.33 7.61 10.24
C SER A 118 9.57 6.40 9.33
N GLY A 119 8.58 5.54 9.15
CA GLY A 119 8.66 4.38 8.25
C GLY A 119 7.98 4.60 6.90
N SER A 120 7.48 5.79 6.64
CA SER A 120 6.79 6.17 5.42
C SER A 120 7.14 7.63 5.07
N VAL A 121 6.17 8.47 4.70
CA VAL A 121 6.40 9.89 4.45
C VAL A 121 6.70 10.58 5.78
N ASN A 122 7.96 10.92 6.00
CA ASN A 122 8.43 11.49 7.27
C ASN A 122 8.19 13.00 7.30
N ILE A 123 6.95 13.39 7.57
CA ILE A 123 6.54 14.77 7.79
C ILE A 123 6.08 14.97 9.24
N ASP A 124 6.02 16.20 9.70
CA ASP A 124 5.54 16.53 11.05
C ASP A 124 4.11 16.02 11.24
N GLU A 125 3.87 15.25 12.29
CA GLU A 125 2.60 14.58 12.57
C GLU A 125 1.45 15.56 12.85
N TYR A 126 1.77 16.78 13.33
CA TYR A 126 0.78 17.79 13.72
C TYR A 126 0.63 18.93 12.70
N LYS A 127 1.63 19.16 11.87
CA LYS A 127 1.69 20.30 10.93
C LYS A 127 1.82 19.83 9.48
N GLY A 128 2.22 18.59 9.26
CA GLY A 128 2.38 18.03 7.94
C GLY A 128 1.02 17.66 7.33
N VAL A 129 0.93 17.79 6.02
CA VAL A 129 -0.24 17.33 5.26
C VAL A 129 0.24 16.47 4.11
N LEU A 130 -0.34 15.30 3.96
CA LEU A 130 -0.10 14.40 2.85
C LEU A 130 -1.24 14.51 1.84
N PHE A 131 -0.89 14.90 0.63
CA PHE A 131 -1.83 14.99 -0.50
C PHE A 131 -1.63 13.83 -1.47
N GLU A 132 -2.72 13.41 -2.10
CA GLU A 132 -2.71 12.47 -3.22
C GLU A 132 -3.37 13.10 -4.44
N LEU A 133 -2.73 12.95 -5.60
CA LEU A 133 -3.35 13.27 -6.89
C LEU A 133 -4.18 12.07 -7.32
N ASP A 134 -5.47 12.12 -7.11
CA ASP A 134 -6.39 11.04 -7.50
C ASP A 134 -7.73 11.59 -7.96
N SER A 135 -8.26 11.02 -9.03
CA SER A 135 -9.55 11.36 -9.60
C SER A 135 -10.70 10.48 -9.10
N ASN A 136 -10.44 9.57 -8.17
CA ASN A 136 -11.48 8.67 -7.67
C ASN A 136 -12.36 9.28 -6.58
N TYR A 137 -11.91 10.40 -5.97
CA TYR A 137 -12.68 11.13 -4.96
C TYR A 137 -13.17 10.23 -3.82
N ASP A 138 -12.25 9.46 -3.24
CA ASP A 138 -12.55 8.49 -2.18
C ASP A 138 -12.12 8.93 -0.78
N GLU A 139 -11.71 10.20 -0.64
CA GLU A 139 -11.38 10.81 0.65
C GLU A 139 -12.37 11.92 1.03
N ALA A 140 -12.49 12.19 2.33
CA ALA A 140 -13.45 13.17 2.86
C ALA A 140 -13.15 14.62 2.42
N PHE A 141 -11.89 14.95 2.23
CA PHE A 141 -11.44 16.26 1.80
C PHE A 141 -10.76 16.21 0.45
N GLU A 142 -11.34 16.94 -0.49
CA GLU A 142 -10.85 17.05 -1.86
C GLU A 142 -10.86 18.49 -2.33
N PHE A 143 -9.94 18.85 -3.21
CA PHE A 143 -9.88 20.14 -3.88
C PHE A 143 -9.18 20.02 -5.23
N TYR A 144 -9.15 21.11 -5.99
CA TYR A 144 -8.54 21.15 -7.32
C TYR A 144 -7.46 22.21 -7.39
N PHE A 145 -6.29 21.84 -7.85
CA PHE A 145 -5.38 22.81 -8.42
C PHE A 145 -5.79 23.13 -9.87
N ARG A 146 -5.78 24.40 -10.21
CA ARG A 146 -5.86 24.80 -11.60
C ARG A 146 -4.45 24.95 -12.16
N TRP A 147 -4.18 24.19 -13.20
CA TRP A 147 -2.94 24.34 -13.94
C TRP A 147 -3.20 25.28 -15.13
N ASP A 148 -2.10 25.89 -15.66
CA ASP A 148 -2.04 26.63 -16.89
C ASP A 148 -2.74 25.87 -18.04
N GLY A 149 -3.69 26.52 -18.71
CA GLY A 149 -4.57 25.87 -19.71
C GLY A 149 -5.92 25.33 -19.19
N GLY A 150 -6.29 25.64 -17.94
CA GLY A 150 -7.64 25.36 -17.40
C GLY A 150 -7.88 23.91 -16.99
N LYS A 151 -6.87 23.03 -17.04
CA LYS A 151 -6.95 21.67 -16.53
C LYS A 151 -7.02 21.69 -15.02
N ARG A 152 -7.93 20.88 -14.45
CA ARG A 152 -8.05 20.67 -13.01
C ARG A 152 -7.24 19.43 -12.62
N LEU A 153 -6.38 19.55 -11.61
CA LEU A 153 -5.73 18.43 -10.97
C LEU A 153 -6.49 18.12 -9.68
N PRO A 154 -7.16 16.97 -9.60
CA PRO A 154 -7.84 16.56 -8.38
C PRO A 154 -6.82 16.20 -7.30
N VAL A 155 -7.03 16.74 -6.11
CA VAL A 155 -6.15 16.53 -4.96
C VAL A 155 -7.01 16.10 -3.78
N MET A 156 -6.60 15.05 -3.12
CA MET A 156 -7.21 14.54 -1.90
C MET A 156 -6.26 14.67 -0.73
N VAL A 157 -6.80 14.97 0.43
CA VAL A 157 -6.04 14.98 1.70
C VAL A 157 -6.05 13.56 2.26
N LYS A 158 -4.88 12.93 2.33
CA LYS A 158 -4.71 11.57 2.86
C LYS A 158 -4.38 11.55 4.34
N ASP A 159 -3.77 12.62 4.83
CA ASP A 159 -3.42 12.79 6.21
C ASP A 159 -3.30 14.30 6.51
N PRO A 160 -3.91 14.83 7.57
CA PRO A 160 -4.73 14.10 8.55
C PRO A 160 -6.01 13.53 7.96
N ASP A 161 -6.46 12.39 8.50
CA ASP A 161 -7.77 11.83 8.17
C ASP A 161 -8.85 12.60 8.94
N PHE A 162 -9.50 13.52 8.24
CA PHE A 162 -10.52 14.39 8.83
C PHE A 162 -11.79 13.65 9.24
N THR A 163 -11.98 12.41 8.80
CA THR A 163 -13.12 11.60 9.28
C THR A 163 -12.93 11.16 10.73
N GLU A 164 -11.67 11.05 11.20
CA GLU A 164 -11.35 10.70 12.58
C GLU A 164 -11.32 11.91 13.54
N ILE A 165 -11.32 13.13 13.00
CA ILE A 165 -11.20 14.38 13.79
C ILE A 165 -12.58 14.98 14.12
N CYS A 166 -13.63 14.57 13.44
CA CYS A 166 -14.98 15.11 13.58
C CYS A 166 -15.88 14.33 14.55
N ASP A 167 -15.36 13.33 15.27
CA ASP A 167 -16.00 12.62 16.36
C ASP A 167 -15.44 13.09 17.73
#